data_20a80971e67d99bdcd24204ea78aa9c2
#
_entry.id   20a80971e67d99bdcd24204ea78aa9c2
#
_cell.length_a   1.000
_cell.length_b   1.000
_cell.length_c   1.000
_cell.angle_alpha   90.00
_cell.angle_beta   90.00
_cell.angle_gamma   90.00
#
_symmetry.space_group_name_H-M   'P 1'
#
loop_
_entity.id
_entity.type
_entity.pdbx_description
1 polymer ?
#
loop_
_entity_poly.entity_id
_entity_poly.type
_entity_poly.pdbx_seq_one_letter_code
_entity_poly.pdbx_strand_id
1 'polypeptide(L)'
;RYVSMAAALLILVIGGVTYLLRDKQTVLKSGETTVVYLLPDSSRVTLAPHSTLSYATTDCRNVQMSGRVYFEVRRDDRIGCVRVLGTKFEVDEKAQATSVLVNEGKVLFTARSTIDGLFLTRGMSGTLYRGARRPELNRRPDINRTAWATHQFHFRNTPLSEVLRTLSAYYGVSLTTDQSQKRLTADFQTERLDKLVRIIEHTLEVEIRSFPSP
;
A
#
# COMPACT_ATOMS: atom_id res chain seq x y z
N ARG A 1 25.74 54.31 -6.19
CA ARG A 1 24.69 54.20 -5.13
C ARG A 1 23.38 53.62 -5.65
N TYR A 2 22.90 54.02 -6.86
CA TYR A 2 21.66 53.54 -7.43
C TYR A 2 21.72 52.07 -7.89
N VAL A 3 22.85 51.55 -8.32
CA VAL A 3 23.06 50.16 -8.73
C VAL A 3 22.90 49.20 -7.55
N SER A 4 23.29 49.56 -6.34
CA SER A 4 23.12 48.72 -5.15
C SER A 4 21.68 48.66 -4.66
N MET A 5 20.88 49.70 -4.85
CA MET A 5 19.47 49.70 -4.50
C MET A 5 18.65 48.86 -5.50
N ALA A 6 18.96 48.93 -6.80
CA ALA A 6 18.34 48.11 -7.81
C ALA A 6 18.61 46.61 -7.62
N ALA A 7 19.85 46.24 -7.27
CA ALA A 7 20.24 44.88 -6.95
C ALA A 7 19.50 44.33 -5.70
N ALA A 8 19.36 45.14 -4.65
CA ALA A 8 18.62 44.77 -3.44
C ALA A 8 17.14 44.56 -3.70
N LEU A 9 16.52 45.41 -4.53
CA LEU A 9 15.12 45.28 -4.96
C LEU A 9 14.91 44.00 -5.81
N LEU A 10 15.86 43.71 -6.71
CA LEU A 10 15.78 42.51 -7.55
C LEU A 10 15.89 41.23 -6.71
N ILE A 11 16.76 41.20 -5.69
CA ILE A 11 16.89 40.07 -4.75
C ILE A 11 15.58 39.88 -3.93
N LEU A 12 14.98 40.99 -3.47
CA LEU A 12 13.71 40.96 -2.74
C LEU A 12 12.57 40.46 -3.61
N VAL A 13 12.50 40.91 -4.88
CA VAL A 13 11.50 40.45 -5.83
C VAL A 13 11.68 38.97 -6.16
N ILE A 14 12.90 38.52 -6.46
CA ILE A 14 13.20 37.12 -6.73
C ILE A 14 12.93 36.27 -5.48
N GLY A 15 13.36 36.72 -4.30
CA GLY A 15 13.09 36.04 -3.02
C GLY A 15 11.59 35.96 -2.72
N GLY A 16 10.84 37.05 -2.96
CA GLY A 16 9.39 37.09 -2.81
C GLY A 16 8.66 36.14 -3.80
N VAL A 17 9.06 36.16 -5.06
CA VAL A 17 8.50 35.28 -6.10
C VAL A 17 8.81 33.81 -5.80
N THR A 18 10.06 33.50 -5.43
CA THR A 18 10.41 32.11 -5.07
C THR A 18 9.70 31.63 -3.80
N TYR A 19 9.45 32.52 -2.84
CA TYR A 19 8.66 32.21 -1.64
C TYR A 19 7.18 31.96 -1.98
N LEU A 20 6.59 32.78 -2.86
CA LEU A 20 5.19 32.66 -3.30
C LEU A 20 4.96 31.44 -4.22
N LEU A 21 5.98 31.07 -5.03
CA LEU A 21 5.95 29.90 -5.91
C LEU A 21 6.34 28.59 -5.19
N ARG A 22 6.65 28.64 -3.90
CA ARG A 22 7.01 27.47 -3.12
C ARG A 22 5.77 26.59 -2.97
N ASP A 23 5.77 25.43 -3.62
CA ASP A 23 4.70 24.45 -3.52
C ASP A 23 4.43 24.08 -2.06
N LYS A 24 3.21 24.32 -1.62
CA LYS A 24 2.76 23.89 -0.30
C LYS A 24 2.69 22.38 -0.30
N GLN A 25 3.49 21.76 0.56
CA GLN A 25 3.40 20.32 0.77
C GLN A 25 2.31 20.01 1.80
N THR A 26 1.44 19.09 1.44
CA THR A 26 0.50 18.48 2.37
C THR A 26 1.11 17.20 2.92
N VAL A 27 1.11 17.05 4.23
CA VAL A 27 1.64 15.86 4.92
C VAL A 27 0.50 15.16 5.65
N LEU A 28 0.23 13.93 5.26
CA LEU A 28 -0.72 13.03 5.91
C LEU A 28 0.06 12.08 6.81
N LYS A 29 -0.43 11.85 8.02
CA LYS A 29 0.21 10.97 9.01
C LYS A 29 -0.82 10.08 9.68
N SER A 30 -0.45 8.85 9.97
CA SER A 30 -1.17 7.96 10.88
C SER A 30 -0.45 7.91 12.23
N GLY A 31 -1.21 7.80 13.32
CA GLY A 31 -0.70 7.49 14.65
C GLY A 31 -0.62 5.98 14.88
N GLU A 32 -1.19 5.51 15.98
CA GLU A 32 -1.26 4.10 16.38
C GLU A 32 -2.27 3.27 15.56
N THR A 33 -3.14 3.93 14.80
CA THR A 33 -4.22 3.27 14.07
C THR A 33 -4.12 3.52 12.57
N THR A 34 -4.74 2.64 11.81
CA THR A 34 -4.92 2.80 10.36
C THR A 34 -5.85 3.98 10.07
N VAL A 35 -5.46 4.85 9.15
CA VAL A 35 -6.22 6.05 8.75
C VAL A 35 -6.42 6.07 7.24
N VAL A 36 -7.62 6.45 6.81
CA VAL A 36 -7.99 6.60 5.41
C VAL A 36 -8.08 8.07 5.05
N TYR A 37 -7.42 8.46 3.97
CA TYR A 37 -7.49 9.81 3.41
C TYR A 37 -7.99 9.77 1.96
N LEU A 38 -8.66 10.84 1.56
CA LEU A 38 -9.02 11.10 0.18
C LEU A 38 -8.12 12.20 -0.37
N LEU A 39 -7.44 11.92 -1.49
CA LEU A 39 -6.61 12.89 -2.18
C LEU A 39 -7.45 13.83 -3.05
N PRO A 40 -6.91 14.99 -3.48
CA PRO A 40 -7.65 15.95 -4.33
C PRO A 40 -8.15 15.37 -5.65
N ASP A 41 -7.51 14.35 -6.21
CA ASP A 41 -7.93 13.63 -7.40
C ASP A 41 -8.99 12.53 -7.13
N SER A 42 -9.54 12.50 -5.92
CA SER A 42 -10.46 11.47 -5.44
C SER A 42 -9.87 10.05 -5.34
N SER A 43 -8.55 9.92 -5.43
CA SER A 43 -7.87 8.68 -5.06
C SER A 43 -7.92 8.49 -3.54
N ARG A 44 -8.10 7.23 -3.10
CA ARG A 44 -8.10 6.88 -1.69
C ARG A 44 -6.74 6.33 -1.30
N VAL A 45 -6.23 6.78 -0.16
CA VAL A 45 -5.01 6.23 0.44
C VAL A 45 -5.29 5.79 1.87
N THR A 46 -4.87 4.58 2.20
CA THR A 46 -4.96 4.02 3.54
C THR A 46 -3.56 3.91 4.10
N LEU A 47 -3.29 4.60 5.21
CA LEU A 47 -2.01 4.57 5.90
C LEU A 47 -2.07 3.56 7.04
N ALA A 48 -1.16 2.61 7.08
CA ALA A 48 -0.96 1.74 8.24
C ALA A 48 -0.44 2.56 9.44
N PRO A 49 -0.48 2.05 10.67
CA PRO A 49 0.10 2.72 11.83
C PRO A 49 1.53 3.20 11.56
N HIS A 50 1.89 4.37 12.11
CA HIS A 50 3.21 5.02 12.00
C HIS A 50 3.70 5.27 10.57
N SER A 51 2.77 5.49 9.63
CA SER A 51 3.09 5.79 8.23
C SER A 51 2.85 7.26 7.90
N THR A 52 3.61 7.76 6.92
CA THR A 52 3.48 9.13 6.43
C THR A 52 3.39 9.15 4.91
N LEU A 53 2.65 10.10 4.38
CA LEU A 53 2.56 10.39 2.95
C LEU A 53 2.55 11.90 2.76
N SER A 54 3.39 12.40 1.87
CA SER A 54 3.41 13.82 1.51
C SER A 54 3.33 14.03 0.02
N TYR A 55 2.68 15.12 -0.39
CA TYR A 55 2.53 15.50 -1.78
C TYR A 55 2.48 17.03 -1.92
N ALA A 56 2.86 17.54 -3.11
CA ALA A 56 2.65 18.94 -3.43
C ALA A 56 1.17 19.20 -3.71
N THR A 57 0.63 20.30 -3.20
CA THR A 57 -0.80 20.63 -3.39
C THR A 57 -1.16 20.79 -4.88
N THR A 58 -0.20 21.16 -5.72
CA THR A 58 -0.32 21.29 -7.18
C THR A 58 -0.23 19.97 -7.92
N ASP A 59 0.40 18.92 -7.31
CA ASP A 59 0.57 17.60 -7.91
C ASP A 59 0.43 16.50 -6.83
N CYS A 60 -0.81 16.10 -6.58
CA CYS A 60 -1.13 15.07 -5.60
C CYS A 60 -0.77 13.65 -6.07
N ARG A 61 -0.30 13.47 -7.30
CA ARG A 61 0.14 12.18 -7.85
C ARG A 61 1.63 11.92 -7.67
N ASN A 62 2.41 12.98 -7.41
CA ASN A 62 3.80 12.88 -7.04
C ASN A 62 3.92 12.85 -5.53
N VAL A 63 3.97 11.65 -4.97
CA VAL A 63 3.96 11.43 -3.53
C VAL A 63 5.30 10.93 -3.01
N GLN A 64 5.64 11.32 -1.79
CA GLN A 64 6.71 10.73 -0.99
C GLN A 64 6.05 10.04 0.21
N MET A 65 6.54 8.89 0.58
CA MET A 65 5.98 8.14 1.71
C MET A 65 7.04 7.50 2.56
N SER A 66 6.67 7.13 3.78
CA SER A 66 7.45 6.26 4.65
C SER A 66 6.48 5.34 5.41
N GLY A 67 6.88 4.09 5.62
CA GLY A 67 6.05 3.06 6.20
C GLY A 67 5.21 2.31 5.15
N ARG A 68 3.98 1.95 5.49
CA ARG A 68 3.11 1.11 4.66
C ARG A 68 1.85 1.86 4.26
N VAL A 69 1.62 1.95 2.95
CA VAL A 69 0.48 2.68 2.37
C VAL A 69 -0.20 1.83 1.31
N TYR A 70 -1.52 1.78 1.37
CA TYR A 70 -2.35 1.17 0.34
C TYR A 70 -3.01 2.26 -0.50
N PHE A 71 -2.89 2.15 -1.81
CA PHE A 71 -3.40 3.11 -2.78
C PHE A 71 -4.55 2.50 -3.58
N GLU A 72 -5.66 3.23 -3.64
CA GLU A 72 -6.75 3.03 -4.61
C GLU A 72 -6.79 4.24 -5.53
N VAL A 73 -6.01 4.19 -6.60
CA VAL A 73 -5.88 5.31 -7.53
C VAL A 73 -7.06 5.34 -8.49
N ARG A 74 -7.77 6.47 -8.49
CA ARG A 74 -8.88 6.68 -9.41
C ARG A 74 -8.36 6.92 -10.83
N ARG A 75 -9.05 6.33 -11.81
CA ARG A 75 -8.79 6.58 -13.23
C ARG A 75 -9.10 8.06 -13.54
N ASP A 76 -8.15 8.77 -14.12
CA ASP A 76 -8.35 10.11 -14.66
C ASP A 76 -8.12 10.08 -16.17
N ASP A 77 -9.20 10.19 -16.92
CA ASP A 77 -9.17 10.16 -18.39
C ASP A 77 -8.69 11.50 -19.00
N ARG A 78 -8.44 12.54 -18.16
CA ARG A 78 -8.13 13.90 -18.59
C ARG A 78 -6.65 14.20 -18.76
N ILE A 79 -5.75 13.31 -18.33
CA ILE A 79 -4.29 13.52 -18.44
C ILE A 79 -3.74 12.67 -19.59
N GLY A 80 -3.36 13.34 -20.68
CA GLY A 80 -3.02 12.75 -21.98
C GLY A 80 -1.76 11.89 -22.07
N CYS A 81 -0.99 11.62 -21.01
CA CYS A 81 0.30 10.93 -21.12
C CYS A 81 0.44 9.62 -20.33
N VAL A 82 -0.37 9.35 -19.32
CA VAL A 82 -0.33 8.08 -18.58
C VAL A 82 -1.76 7.64 -18.27
N ARG A 83 -2.27 6.66 -19.00
CA ARG A 83 -3.53 5.98 -18.66
C ARG A 83 -3.25 5.08 -17.45
N VAL A 84 -3.46 5.58 -16.26
CA VAL A 84 -3.59 4.75 -15.08
C VAL A 84 -5.01 4.19 -15.09
N LEU A 85 -5.17 2.97 -15.56
CA LEU A 85 -6.40 2.20 -15.45
C LEU A 85 -6.58 1.86 -13.98
N GLY A 86 -7.36 2.61 -13.22
CA GLY A 86 -7.70 2.37 -11.82
C GLY A 86 -6.84 1.28 -11.16
N THR A 87 -5.82 1.65 -10.39
CA THR A 87 -4.91 0.69 -9.79
C THR A 87 -5.12 0.62 -8.28
N LYS A 88 -5.08 -0.60 -7.75
CA LYS A 88 -5.05 -0.85 -6.30
C LYS A 88 -3.77 -1.59 -5.98
N PHE A 89 -2.96 -1.01 -5.12
CA PHE A 89 -1.66 -1.58 -4.78
C PHE A 89 -1.18 -1.12 -3.40
N GLU A 90 -0.37 -1.94 -2.78
CA GLU A 90 0.33 -1.63 -1.54
C GLU A 90 1.78 -1.28 -1.84
N VAL A 91 2.29 -0.26 -1.16
CA VAL A 91 3.72 0.00 -1.01
C VAL A 91 4.08 -0.13 0.46
N ASP A 92 5.09 -0.96 0.76
CA ASP A 92 5.63 -1.16 2.11
C ASP A 92 7.12 -0.79 2.08
N GLU A 93 7.46 0.38 2.62
CA GLU A 93 8.81 0.89 2.70
C GLU A 93 9.40 0.58 4.08
N LYS A 94 10.48 -0.18 4.09
CA LYS A 94 11.29 -0.53 5.26
C LYS A 94 12.73 -0.04 5.08
N ALA A 95 13.47 -0.02 6.17
CA ALA A 95 14.85 0.48 6.17
C ALA A 95 15.76 -0.17 5.10
N GLN A 96 15.55 -1.44 4.76
CA GLN A 96 16.41 -2.21 3.85
C GLN A 96 15.79 -2.53 2.49
N ALA A 97 14.48 -2.34 2.33
CA ALA A 97 13.78 -2.69 1.10
C ALA A 97 12.44 -1.97 0.99
N THR A 98 12.04 -1.69 -0.25
CA THR A 98 10.68 -1.27 -0.60
C THR A 98 10.01 -2.40 -1.36
N SER A 99 8.82 -2.79 -0.97
CA SER A 99 8.03 -3.79 -1.69
C SER A 99 6.72 -3.22 -2.21
N VAL A 100 6.31 -3.67 -3.39
CA VAL A 100 5.04 -3.30 -4.02
C VAL A 100 4.27 -4.57 -4.32
N LEU A 101 2.97 -4.58 -3.96
CA LEU A 101 2.02 -5.65 -4.31
C LEU A 101 0.82 -5.04 -5.04
N VAL A 102 0.48 -5.58 -6.20
CA VAL A 102 -0.62 -5.08 -7.02
C VAL A 102 -1.85 -5.98 -6.87
N ASN A 103 -2.95 -5.40 -6.36
CA ASN A 103 -4.24 -6.07 -6.24
C ASN A 103 -5.10 -5.91 -7.51
N GLU A 104 -4.99 -4.74 -8.19
CA GLU A 104 -5.75 -4.45 -9.41
C GLU A 104 -4.97 -3.48 -10.30
N GLY A 105 -5.05 -3.67 -11.63
CA GLY A 105 -4.41 -2.80 -12.60
C GLY A 105 -2.96 -3.16 -12.88
N LYS A 106 -2.13 -2.14 -13.19
CA LYS A 106 -0.72 -2.29 -13.56
C LYS A 106 0.11 -1.17 -12.96
N VAL A 107 1.28 -1.53 -12.42
CA VAL A 107 2.26 -0.61 -11.84
C VAL A 107 3.63 -0.87 -12.46
N LEU A 108 4.32 0.20 -12.89
CA LEU A 108 5.74 0.13 -13.22
C LEU A 108 6.54 0.47 -11.95
N PHE A 109 7.30 -0.51 -11.49
CA PHE A 109 8.14 -0.37 -10.29
C PHE A 109 9.62 -0.28 -10.70
N THR A 110 10.25 0.86 -10.39
CA THR A 110 11.65 1.16 -10.76
C THR A 110 12.46 1.63 -9.57
N ALA A 111 13.80 1.51 -9.65
CA ALA A 111 14.68 2.26 -8.78
C ALA A 111 14.81 3.72 -9.28
N ARG A 112 15.05 4.68 -8.37
CA ARG A 112 15.15 6.12 -8.70
C ARG A 112 16.17 6.44 -9.79
N SER A 113 17.23 5.65 -9.90
CA SER A 113 18.36 5.91 -10.80
C SER A 113 18.22 5.28 -12.17
N THR A 114 17.14 4.56 -12.45
CA THR A 114 16.99 3.80 -13.71
C THR A 114 15.56 3.89 -14.22
N ILE A 115 15.43 3.83 -15.56
CA ILE A 115 14.14 3.63 -16.23
C ILE A 115 13.79 2.15 -16.36
N ASP A 116 14.76 1.26 -16.06
CA ASP A 116 14.57 -0.18 -16.11
C ASP A 116 13.86 -0.67 -14.84
N GLY A 117 12.75 -1.37 -15.00
CA GLY A 117 11.89 -1.76 -13.90
C GLY A 117 11.07 -3.00 -14.17
N LEU A 118 10.19 -3.31 -13.24
CA LEU A 118 9.22 -4.40 -13.35
C LEU A 118 7.83 -3.84 -13.62
N PHE A 119 7.17 -4.35 -14.65
CA PHE A 119 5.73 -4.20 -14.77
C PHE A 119 5.05 -5.24 -13.89
N LEU A 120 4.40 -4.76 -12.85
CA LEU A 120 3.61 -5.57 -11.92
C LEU A 120 2.15 -5.45 -12.30
N THR A 121 1.48 -6.58 -12.43
CA THR A 121 0.03 -6.68 -12.66
C THR A 121 -0.65 -7.34 -11.47
N ARG A 122 -1.97 -7.47 -11.52
CA ARG A 122 -2.75 -8.11 -10.45
C ARG A 122 -2.11 -9.41 -9.97
N GLY A 123 -1.93 -9.54 -8.66
CA GLY A 123 -1.34 -10.71 -8.01
C GLY A 123 0.18 -10.79 -8.10
N MET A 124 0.84 -9.77 -8.65
CA MET A 124 2.30 -9.71 -8.68
C MET A 124 2.85 -8.79 -7.61
N SER A 125 4.02 -9.12 -7.11
CA SER A 125 4.76 -8.29 -6.17
C SER A 125 6.22 -8.19 -6.59
N GLY A 126 6.83 -7.05 -6.28
CA GLY A 126 8.26 -6.83 -6.48
C GLY A 126 8.90 -6.28 -5.21
N THR A 127 10.20 -6.50 -5.03
CA THR A 127 10.98 -5.96 -3.92
C THR A 127 12.23 -5.29 -4.46
N LEU A 128 12.46 -4.04 -4.08
CA LEU A 128 13.68 -3.29 -4.35
C LEU A 128 14.49 -3.21 -3.06
N TYR A 129 15.62 -3.89 -3.02
CA TYR A 129 16.55 -3.81 -1.89
C TYR A 129 17.38 -2.52 -1.95
N ARG A 130 17.78 -2.03 -0.79
CA ARG A 130 18.62 -0.83 -0.67
C ARG A 130 19.93 -1.01 -1.44
N GLY A 131 20.25 -0.07 -2.33
CA GLY A 131 21.43 -0.15 -3.21
C GLY A 131 21.25 -0.99 -4.47
N ALA A 132 20.18 -1.73 -4.62
CA ALA A 132 19.89 -2.45 -5.86
C ALA A 132 19.46 -1.47 -6.96
N ARG A 133 19.84 -1.79 -8.19
CA ARG A 133 19.50 -0.98 -9.38
C ARG A 133 18.15 -1.37 -9.99
N ARG A 134 17.65 -2.56 -9.68
CA ARG A 134 16.41 -3.10 -10.24
C ARG A 134 15.62 -3.86 -9.18
N PRO A 135 14.27 -3.75 -9.17
CA PRO A 135 13.43 -4.59 -8.32
C PRO A 135 13.48 -6.05 -8.74
N GLU A 136 13.33 -6.92 -7.76
CA GLU A 136 13.19 -8.37 -7.95
C GLU A 136 11.72 -8.78 -7.91
N LEU A 137 11.32 -9.67 -8.84
CA LEU A 137 9.97 -10.21 -8.87
C LEU A 137 9.78 -11.26 -7.79
N ASN A 138 8.78 -11.07 -6.93
CA ASN A 138 8.31 -12.13 -6.04
C ASN A 138 7.29 -13.00 -6.79
N ARG A 139 7.63 -14.24 -7.03
CA ARG A 139 6.81 -15.20 -7.80
C ARG A 139 5.66 -15.82 -7.00
N ARG A 140 5.69 -15.69 -5.67
CA ARG A 140 4.66 -16.23 -4.76
C ARG A 140 4.33 -15.20 -3.69
N PRO A 141 3.73 -14.06 -4.07
CA PRO A 141 3.35 -13.05 -3.09
C PRO A 141 2.16 -13.57 -2.26
N ASP A 142 2.18 -13.22 -0.98
CA ASP A 142 0.99 -13.33 -0.14
C ASP A 142 0.05 -12.16 -0.49
N ILE A 143 -1.00 -12.45 -1.24
CA ILE A 143 -2.00 -11.45 -1.65
C ILE A 143 -2.86 -10.99 -0.46
N ASN A 144 -2.97 -11.80 0.60
CA ASN A 144 -3.74 -11.48 1.80
C ASN A 144 -3.00 -10.49 2.71
N ARG A 145 -1.73 -10.20 2.44
CA ARG A 145 -1.00 -9.20 3.21
C ARG A 145 -1.61 -7.79 3.09
N THR A 146 -2.49 -7.53 2.11
CA THR A 146 -3.24 -6.27 1.97
C THR A 146 -4.56 -6.26 2.75
N ALA A 147 -4.92 -7.33 3.44
CA ALA A 147 -6.19 -7.46 4.17
C ALA A 147 -6.37 -6.35 5.23
N TRP A 148 -5.28 -5.84 5.82
CA TRP A 148 -5.33 -4.73 6.78
C TRP A 148 -5.95 -3.44 6.22
N ALA A 149 -5.88 -3.23 4.90
CA ALA A 149 -6.44 -2.06 4.20
C ALA A 149 -7.70 -2.40 3.41
N THR A 150 -7.74 -3.59 2.79
CA THR A 150 -8.83 -4.00 1.92
C THR A 150 -9.99 -4.66 2.67
N HIS A 151 -9.72 -5.19 3.85
CA HIS A 151 -10.65 -6.03 4.59
C HIS A 151 -11.14 -7.24 3.77
N GLN A 152 -10.29 -7.79 2.91
CA GLN A 152 -10.61 -8.93 2.05
C GLN A 152 -9.53 -10.01 2.16
N PHE A 153 -9.97 -11.26 2.11
CA PHE A 153 -9.11 -12.43 2.01
C PHE A 153 -9.44 -13.24 0.77
N HIS A 154 -8.40 -13.74 0.13
CA HIS A 154 -8.46 -14.58 -1.05
C HIS A 154 -7.66 -15.85 -0.83
N PHE A 155 -8.31 -16.97 -0.70
CA PHE A 155 -7.67 -18.28 -0.59
C PHE A 155 -7.96 -19.09 -1.85
N ARG A 156 -6.93 -19.70 -2.42
CA ARG A 156 -7.02 -20.53 -3.63
C ARG A 156 -6.23 -21.81 -3.41
N ASN A 157 -6.96 -22.91 -3.16
CA ASN A 157 -6.36 -24.20 -2.84
C ASN A 157 -5.27 -24.08 -1.75
N THR A 158 -5.55 -23.26 -0.72
CA THR A 158 -4.61 -22.91 0.34
C THR A 158 -4.69 -23.92 1.48
N PRO A 159 -3.56 -24.44 2.00
CA PRO A 159 -3.58 -25.31 3.19
C PRO A 159 -4.24 -24.60 4.38
N LEU A 160 -5.06 -25.33 5.12
CA LEU A 160 -5.80 -24.76 6.26
C LEU A 160 -4.86 -24.18 7.33
N SER A 161 -3.67 -24.77 7.53
CA SER A 161 -2.64 -24.19 8.38
C SER A 161 -2.24 -22.76 7.98
N GLU A 162 -2.13 -22.49 6.69
CA GLU A 162 -1.80 -21.15 6.16
C GLU A 162 -2.99 -20.20 6.26
N VAL A 163 -4.20 -20.68 5.98
CA VAL A 163 -5.45 -19.92 6.19
C VAL A 163 -5.55 -19.45 7.64
N LEU A 164 -5.43 -20.38 8.60
CA LEU A 164 -5.51 -20.06 10.02
C LEU A 164 -4.41 -19.12 10.47
N ARG A 165 -3.18 -19.29 9.99
CA ARG A 165 -2.08 -18.37 10.28
C ARG A 165 -2.39 -16.95 9.80
N THR A 166 -2.93 -16.81 8.58
CA THR A 166 -3.30 -15.51 8.00
C THR A 166 -4.41 -14.83 8.81
N LEU A 167 -5.46 -15.56 9.16
CA LEU A 167 -6.55 -15.05 9.99
C LEU A 167 -6.09 -14.74 11.42
N SER A 168 -5.24 -15.58 12.01
CA SER A 168 -4.65 -15.35 13.34
C SER A 168 -3.90 -14.03 13.39
N ALA A 169 -3.05 -13.78 12.39
CA ALA A 169 -2.27 -12.54 12.31
C ALA A 169 -3.16 -11.29 12.15
N TYR A 170 -4.26 -11.41 11.41
CA TYR A 170 -5.17 -10.29 11.19
C TYR A 170 -6.04 -9.96 12.42
N TYR A 171 -6.57 -10.99 13.09
CA TYR A 171 -7.49 -10.82 14.23
C TYR A 171 -6.78 -10.76 15.59
N GLY A 172 -5.44 -10.97 15.64
CA GLY A 172 -4.68 -10.97 16.88
C GLY A 172 -5.03 -12.12 17.83
N VAL A 173 -5.33 -13.30 17.28
CA VAL A 173 -5.69 -14.51 18.02
C VAL A 173 -4.88 -15.71 17.52
N SER A 174 -4.85 -16.79 18.27
CA SER A 174 -4.26 -18.06 17.82
C SER A 174 -5.36 -19.03 17.40
N LEU A 175 -5.37 -19.43 16.12
CA LEU A 175 -6.30 -20.41 15.55
C LEU A 175 -5.57 -21.70 15.24
N THR A 176 -6.09 -22.84 15.70
CA THR A 176 -5.49 -24.16 15.49
C THR A 176 -6.52 -25.21 15.11
N THR A 177 -6.08 -26.25 14.41
CA THR A 177 -6.91 -27.42 14.04
C THR A 177 -6.02 -28.66 13.94
N ASP A 178 -6.61 -29.82 14.21
CA ASP A 178 -5.93 -31.10 14.03
C ASP A 178 -5.89 -31.55 12.55
N GLN A 179 -6.67 -30.89 11.67
CA GLN A 179 -6.79 -31.20 10.23
C GLN A 179 -6.15 -30.13 9.34
N SER A 180 -4.95 -29.68 9.69
CA SER A 180 -4.23 -28.58 9.05
C SER A 180 -3.93 -28.75 7.56
N GLN A 181 -3.99 -29.99 7.05
CA GLN A 181 -3.69 -30.35 5.65
C GLN A 181 -4.88 -30.12 4.69
N LYS A 182 -6.10 -30.01 5.21
CA LYS A 182 -7.25 -29.67 4.37
C LYS A 182 -7.02 -28.35 3.65
N ARG A 183 -7.63 -28.17 2.49
CA ARG A 183 -7.37 -27.01 1.63
C ARG A 183 -8.65 -26.21 1.40
N LEU A 184 -8.52 -24.90 1.40
CA LEU A 184 -9.62 -23.97 1.25
C LEU A 184 -9.49 -23.17 -0.06
N THR A 185 -10.62 -23.03 -0.77
CA THR A 185 -10.78 -22.04 -1.84
C THR A 185 -12.00 -21.20 -1.50
N ALA A 186 -11.78 -19.95 -1.11
CA ALA A 186 -12.84 -19.03 -0.73
C ALA A 186 -12.37 -17.58 -0.80
N ASP A 187 -13.32 -16.67 -1.01
CA ASP A 187 -13.15 -15.24 -0.85
C ASP A 187 -13.97 -14.78 0.36
N PHE A 188 -13.34 -14.06 1.28
CA PHE A 188 -14.01 -13.49 2.43
C PHE A 188 -13.86 -11.97 2.41
N GLN A 189 -14.93 -11.27 2.73
CA GLN A 189 -14.89 -9.90 3.18
C GLN A 189 -14.88 -9.93 4.70
N THR A 190 -14.04 -9.12 5.37
CA THR A 190 -13.88 -9.23 6.82
C THR A 190 -15.20 -8.96 7.52
N GLU A 191 -15.63 -9.99 8.12
CA GLU A 191 -16.74 -10.07 9.03
C GLU A 191 -16.18 -10.33 10.45
N ARG A 192 -17.04 -10.63 11.36
CA ARG A 192 -16.62 -11.13 12.66
C ARG A 192 -15.91 -12.47 12.52
N LEU A 193 -14.82 -12.66 13.26
CA LEU A 193 -14.01 -13.87 13.23
C LEU A 193 -14.83 -15.14 13.47
N ASP A 194 -15.76 -15.09 14.45
CA ASP A 194 -16.62 -16.22 14.79
C ASP A 194 -17.45 -16.70 13.58
N LYS A 195 -17.91 -15.77 12.73
CA LYS A 195 -18.65 -16.12 11.51
C LYS A 195 -17.73 -16.76 10.47
N LEU A 196 -16.52 -16.25 10.28
CA LEU A 196 -15.54 -16.83 9.35
C LEU A 196 -15.14 -18.24 9.78
N VAL A 197 -14.85 -18.42 11.06
CA VAL A 197 -14.48 -19.73 11.61
C VAL A 197 -15.60 -20.74 11.36
N ARG A 198 -16.87 -20.42 11.68
CA ARG A 198 -18.01 -21.32 11.43
C ARG A 198 -18.19 -21.69 9.95
N ILE A 199 -17.97 -20.73 9.04
CA ILE A 199 -18.06 -21.00 7.59
C ILE A 199 -16.97 -22.01 7.20
N ILE A 200 -15.74 -21.83 7.69
CA ILE A 200 -14.63 -22.74 7.37
C ILE A 200 -14.86 -24.12 7.98
N GLU A 201 -15.28 -24.18 9.25
CA GLU A 201 -15.61 -25.43 9.94
C GLU A 201 -16.68 -26.23 9.19
N HIS A 202 -17.78 -25.57 8.81
CA HIS A 202 -18.84 -26.21 8.07
C HIS A 202 -18.42 -26.63 6.65
N THR A 203 -17.63 -25.79 5.95
CA THR A 203 -17.21 -26.08 4.56
C THR A 203 -16.22 -27.23 4.48
N LEU A 204 -15.33 -27.32 5.46
CA LEU A 204 -14.26 -28.32 5.47
C LEU A 204 -14.53 -29.48 6.43
N GLU A 205 -15.61 -29.44 7.19
CA GLU A 205 -15.94 -30.43 8.23
C GLU A 205 -14.76 -30.63 9.20
N VAL A 206 -14.33 -29.53 9.82
CA VAL A 206 -13.22 -29.46 10.76
C VAL A 206 -13.62 -28.73 12.04
N GLU A 207 -12.90 -28.96 13.12
CA GLU A 207 -12.99 -28.16 14.35
C GLU A 207 -11.81 -27.18 14.41
N ILE A 208 -12.09 -25.90 14.68
CA ILE A 208 -11.10 -24.84 14.84
C ILE A 208 -11.15 -24.31 16.27
N ARG A 209 -10.03 -24.34 16.98
CA ARG A 209 -9.90 -23.84 18.34
C ARG A 209 -9.27 -22.44 18.29
N SER A 210 -9.87 -21.50 19.04
CA SER A 210 -9.39 -20.14 19.15
C SER A 210 -8.88 -19.86 20.57
N PHE A 211 -7.69 -19.30 20.67
CA PHE A 211 -7.07 -18.90 21.92
C PHE A 211 -6.66 -17.42 21.82
N PRO A 212 -6.66 -16.65 22.93
CA PRO A 212 -6.04 -15.33 22.95
C PRO A 212 -4.57 -15.44 22.52
N SER A 213 -4.10 -14.48 21.72
CA SER A 213 -2.65 -14.38 21.46
C SER A 213 -1.91 -14.03 22.75
N PRO A 214 -0.74 -14.62 23.00
CA PRO A 214 0.07 -14.32 24.17
C PRO A 214 0.55 -12.85 24.21
#